data_1680bb3bf4e2ed430cd2d1ef7040f483
#
_entry.id   1680bb3bf4e2ed430cd2d1ef7040f483
#
_cell.length_a   1.000
_cell.length_b   1.000
_cell.length_c   1.000
_cell.angle_alpha   90.00
_cell.angle_beta   90.00
_cell.angle_gamma   90.00
#
_symmetry.space_group_name_H-M   'P 1'
#
loop_
_entity.id
_entity.type
_entity.pdbx_description
1 polymer ?
#
loop_
_entity_poly.entity_id
_entity_poly.type
_entity_poly.pdbx_seq_one_letter_code
_entity_poly.pdbx_strand_id
1 'polypeptide(L)'
;TAKCADEGHVAVFGDRLKTVPVRKRASVFDTLKTVNDIGKDIGMGTEHGIWLFWKAAIEQKQHWDTVFVYSDQQAGHGGLFGSGGYSVAGRGCSWPGRRAAYIDVPMLINLYRKKVNPKVHVVMVQTAGYQDTLVPEQYDRTYILGGWSDQIIKYAATMIALRDGPQQ
;
A
#
# COMPACT_ATOMS: atom_id res chain seq x y z
N THR A 1 7.40 8.93 -9.10
CA THR A 1 7.14 9.27 -7.69
C THR A 1 8.36 8.96 -6.83
N ALA A 2 8.75 7.71 -6.62
CA ALA A 2 9.86 7.34 -5.73
C ALA A 2 11.22 7.99 -6.09
N LYS A 3 11.48 8.26 -7.36
CA LYS A 3 12.71 8.95 -7.79
C LYS A 3 12.72 10.46 -7.51
N CYS A 4 11.55 11.04 -7.29
CA CYS A 4 11.40 12.48 -6.99
C CYS A 4 11.34 12.76 -5.49
N ALA A 5 11.19 11.74 -4.67
CA ALA A 5 11.21 11.85 -3.22
C ALA A 5 12.66 11.99 -2.71
N ASP A 6 12.83 12.58 -1.55
CA ASP A 6 14.14 12.65 -0.88
C ASP A 6 14.63 11.25 -0.55
N GLU A 7 13.74 10.42 -0.03
CA GLU A 7 13.93 9.00 0.15
C GLU A 7 12.73 8.25 -0.44
N GLY A 8 12.96 7.48 -1.50
CA GLY A 8 11.92 6.77 -2.23
C GLY A 8 12.13 5.27 -2.23
N HIS A 9 11.10 4.54 -1.86
CA HIS A 9 11.07 3.08 -1.85
C HIS A 9 10.02 2.57 -2.82
N VAL A 10 10.29 1.43 -3.42
CA VAL A 10 9.36 0.69 -4.27
C VAL A 10 9.27 -0.73 -3.77
N ALA A 11 8.09 -1.28 -3.73
CA ALA A 11 7.85 -2.68 -3.45
C ALA A 11 6.85 -3.26 -4.44
N VAL A 12 6.98 -4.53 -4.72
CA VAL A 12 6.03 -5.33 -5.50
C VAL A 12 5.42 -6.35 -4.57
N PHE A 13 4.12 -6.51 -4.65
CA PHE A 13 3.38 -7.46 -3.83
C PHE A 13 2.51 -8.42 -4.66
N GLY A 14 2.33 -9.59 -4.15
CA GLY A 14 1.52 -10.70 -4.61
C GLY A 14 1.37 -11.63 -3.41
N ASP A 15 1.71 -12.91 -3.53
CA ASP A 15 1.76 -13.83 -2.37
C ASP A 15 2.81 -13.40 -1.33
N ARG A 16 3.74 -12.57 -1.75
CA ARG A 16 4.86 -12.04 -0.96
C ARG A 16 4.98 -10.55 -1.19
N LEU A 17 5.77 -9.90 -0.36
CA LEU A 17 6.21 -8.51 -0.55
C LEU A 17 7.71 -8.52 -0.83
N LYS A 18 8.13 -7.91 -1.95
CA LYS A 18 9.54 -7.74 -2.30
C LYS A 18 9.85 -6.28 -2.55
N THR A 19 10.88 -5.77 -1.89
CA THR A 19 11.39 -4.41 -2.13
C THR A 19 12.25 -4.36 -3.39
N VAL A 20 12.14 -3.25 -4.10
CA VAL A 20 12.91 -2.95 -5.30
C VAL A 20 13.90 -1.84 -4.97
N PRO A 21 15.20 -2.03 -5.18
CA PRO A 21 16.18 -0.98 -4.94
C PRO A 21 15.96 0.18 -5.93
N VAL A 22 15.67 1.36 -5.41
CA VAL A 22 15.52 2.58 -6.21
C VAL A 22 16.82 3.36 -6.20
N ARG A 23 17.49 3.40 -7.35
CA ARG A 23 18.70 4.21 -7.53
C ARG A 23 18.32 5.50 -8.24
N LYS A 24 18.53 6.66 -7.61
CA LYS A 24 18.16 7.97 -8.18
C LYS A 24 18.78 8.21 -9.56
N ARG A 25 20.03 7.77 -9.78
CA ARG A 25 20.77 7.94 -11.03
C ARG A 25 20.56 6.83 -12.07
N ALA A 26 19.95 5.71 -11.70
CA ALA A 26 19.66 4.64 -12.64
C ALA A 26 18.51 5.02 -13.59
N SER A 27 18.47 4.40 -14.75
CA SER A 27 17.36 4.57 -15.67
C SER A 27 16.04 4.12 -15.06
N VAL A 28 14.96 4.79 -15.41
CA VAL A 28 13.59 4.35 -15.06
C VAL A 28 13.33 2.96 -15.66
N PHE A 29 13.85 2.70 -16.86
CA PHE A 29 13.70 1.41 -17.54
C PHE A 29 14.38 0.25 -16.80
N ASP A 30 15.53 0.48 -16.15
CA ASP A 30 16.19 -0.55 -15.34
C ASP A 30 15.34 -0.89 -14.10
N THR A 31 14.78 0.12 -13.46
CA THR A 31 13.85 -0.08 -12.34
C THR A 31 12.60 -0.83 -12.80
N LEU A 32 12.03 -0.45 -13.95
CA LEU A 32 10.86 -1.11 -14.51
C LEU A 32 11.15 -2.58 -14.86
N LYS A 33 12.30 -2.87 -15.44
CA LYS A 33 12.73 -4.25 -15.72
C LYS A 33 12.78 -5.07 -14.43
N THR A 34 13.41 -4.53 -13.38
CA THR A 34 13.48 -5.19 -12.07
C THR A 34 12.10 -5.46 -11.50
N VAL A 35 11.19 -4.47 -11.54
CA VAL A 35 9.80 -4.62 -11.10
C VAL A 35 9.10 -5.74 -11.88
N ASN A 36 9.24 -5.75 -13.21
CA ASN A 36 8.63 -6.76 -14.07
C ASN A 36 9.18 -8.17 -13.79
N ASP A 37 10.50 -8.30 -13.58
CA ASP A 37 11.11 -9.60 -13.28
C ASP A 37 10.67 -10.12 -11.90
N ILE A 38 10.53 -9.25 -10.90
CA ILE A 38 9.95 -9.60 -9.61
C ILE A 38 8.46 -9.99 -9.79
N GLY A 39 7.72 -9.24 -10.59
CA GLY A 39 6.29 -9.48 -10.84
C GLY A 39 6.00 -10.88 -11.40
N LYS A 40 6.91 -11.44 -12.22
CA LYS A 40 6.77 -12.79 -12.76
C LYS A 40 6.83 -13.90 -11.70
N ASP A 41 7.47 -13.64 -10.57
CA ASP A 41 7.73 -14.63 -9.51
C ASP A 41 7.08 -14.26 -8.16
N ILE A 42 6.33 -13.17 -8.09
CA ILE A 42 5.77 -12.69 -6.82
C ILE A 42 4.56 -13.48 -6.35
N GLY A 43 3.93 -14.22 -7.26
CA GLY A 43 2.67 -14.92 -7.04
C GLY A 43 1.45 -14.04 -7.34
N MET A 44 0.27 -14.66 -7.37
CA MET A 44 -0.97 -14.02 -7.81
C MET A 44 -1.91 -13.64 -6.65
N GLY A 45 -1.56 -13.99 -5.42
CA GLY A 45 -2.36 -13.67 -4.23
C GLY A 45 -2.16 -12.23 -3.79
N THR A 46 -2.67 -11.29 -4.57
CA THR A 46 -2.49 -9.85 -4.34
C THR A 46 -3.05 -9.37 -2.99
N GLU A 47 -4.03 -10.06 -2.46
CA GLU A 47 -4.62 -9.80 -1.16
C GLU A 47 -3.65 -9.97 0.02
N HIS A 48 -2.57 -10.71 -0.16
CA HIS A 48 -1.57 -10.89 0.88
C HIS A 48 -0.55 -9.75 0.96
N GLY A 49 -0.21 -9.15 -0.17
CA GLY A 49 0.93 -8.25 -0.25
C GLY A 49 0.75 -6.96 0.51
N ILE A 50 -0.40 -6.33 0.42
CA ILE A 50 -0.62 -5.01 1.02
C ILE A 50 -0.63 -5.06 2.56
N TRP A 51 -1.20 -6.08 3.16
CA TRP A 51 -1.19 -6.18 4.60
C TRP A 51 0.19 -6.56 5.15
N LEU A 52 1.00 -7.32 4.39
CA LEU A 52 2.39 -7.60 4.73
C LEU A 52 3.22 -6.32 4.84
N PHE A 53 2.97 -5.35 3.96
CA PHE A 53 3.60 -4.05 4.04
C PHE A 53 3.25 -3.34 5.36
N TRP A 54 1.96 -3.20 5.68
CA TRP A 54 1.54 -2.52 6.90
C TRP A 54 2.00 -3.24 8.16
N LYS A 55 1.98 -4.58 8.14
CA LYS A 55 2.52 -5.39 9.22
C LYS A 55 4.00 -5.08 9.46
N ALA A 56 4.82 -5.17 8.43
CA ALA A 56 6.26 -4.90 8.51
C ALA A 56 6.53 -3.46 8.99
N ALA A 57 5.82 -2.49 8.43
CA ALA A 57 5.95 -1.08 8.80
C ALA A 57 5.63 -0.82 10.29
N ILE A 58 4.61 -1.51 10.84
CA ILE A 58 4.24 -1.41 12.25
C ILE A 58 5.28 -2.09 13.14
N GLU A 59 5.67 -3.32 12.82
CA GLU A 59 6.59 -4.13 13.63
C GLU A 59 8.00 -3.52 13.68
N GLN A 60 8.47 -2.99 12.54
CA GLN A 60 9.79 -2.38 12.42
C GLN A 60 9.80 -0.88 12.71
N LYS A 61 8.64 -0.29 13.03
CA LYS A 61 8.46 1.15 13.25
C LYS A 61 9.01 2.00 12.10
N GLN A 62 8.83 1.53 10.87
CA GLN A 62 9.28 2.26 9.68
C GLN A 62 8.41 3.50 9.49
N HIS A 63 9.04 4.67 9.44
CA HIS A 63 8.36 5.93 9.26
C HIS A 63 8.17 6.24 7.78
N TRP A 64 6.91 6.40 7.36
CA TRP A 64 6.53 6.76 5.99
C TRP A 64 5.70 8.04 6.01
N ASP A 65 6.06 9.02 5.21
CA ASP A 65 5.27 10.25 5.05
C ASP A 65 4.11 10.03 4.10
N THR A 66 4.36 9.34 2.99
CA THR A 66 3.35 9.03 1.99
C THR A 66 3.52 7.63 1.45
N VAL A 67 2.44 6.89 1.37
CA VAL A 67 2.37 5.54 0.79
C VAL A 67 1.42 5.55 -0.40
N PHE A 68 1.95 5.22 -1.58
CA PHE A 68 1.15 5.00 -2.78
C PHE A 68 0.94 3.50 -2.97
N VAL A 69 -0.30 3.09 -3.14
CA VAL A 69 -0.69 1.71 -3.42
C VAL A 69 -1.35 1.65 -4.78
N TYR A 70 -0.68 1.05 -5.75
CA TYR A 70 -1.22 0.79 -7.08
C TYR A 70 -1.77 -0.63 -7.12
N SER A 71 -3.07 -0.78 -7.24
CA SER A 71 -3.76 -2.06 -7.20
C SER A 71 -5.11 -1.97 -7.93
N ASP A 72 -5.66 -3.12 -8.30
CA ASP A 72 -7.07 -3.22 -8.68
C ASP A 72 -8.03 -3.05 -7.50
N GLN A 73 -7.50 -2.83 -6.30
CA GLN A 73 -8.22 -2.61 -5.04
C GLN A 73 -8.94 -3.85 -4.49
N GLN A 74 -8.70 -5.02 -5.04
CA GLN A 74 -9.28 -6.26 -4.53
C GLN A 74 -8.45 -6.87 -3.38
N ALA A 75 -7.23 -6.42 -3.21
CA ALA A 75 -6.32 -6.92 -2.18
C ALA A 75 -6.81 -6.61 -0.76
N GLY A 76 -6.98 -7.63 0.05
CA GLY A 76 -7.48 -7.49 1.43
C GLY A 76 -8.96 -7.23 1.53
N HIS A 77 -9.69 -7.30 0.44
CA HIS A 77 -11.14 -7.15 0.45
C HIS A 77 -11.80 -8.34 1.17
N GLY A 78 -12.69 -8.01 2.09
CA GLY A 78 -13.29 -8.97 3.00
C GLY A 78 -13.84 -10.20 2.35
N GLY A 79 -13.40 -11.33 2.84
CA GLY A 79 -13.89 -12.62 2.45
C GLY A 79 -13.26 -13.19 1.20
N LEU A 80 -12.43 -12.45 0.48
CA LEU A 80 -11.73 -12.99 -0.68
C LEU A 80 -10.59 -13.89 -0.25
N PHE A 81 -10.39 -14.51 0.59
CA PHE A 81 -9.25 -15.30 1.09
C PHE A 81 -8.66 -14.72 2.37
N GLY A 82 -9.51 -14.46 3.31
CA GLY A 82 -9.00 -14.14 4.61
C GLY A 82 -7.97 -15.17 4.99
N SER A 83 -6.75 -14.92 4.69
CA SER A 83 -5.64 -15.70 5.17
C SER A 83 -5.68 -15.58 6.67
N GLY A 84 -6.21 -16.61 7.30
CA GLY A 84 -6.53 -16.72 8.68
C GLY A 84 -5.76 -15.82 9.59
N GLY A 85 -6.38 -14.79 10.04
CA GLY A 85 -6.08 -14.20 11.31
C GLY A 85 -4.80 -13.43 11.47
N TYR A 86 -4.53 -12.45 10.62
CA TYR A 86 -3.79 -11.33 11.13
C TYR A 86 -4.72 -10.57 12.10
N SER A 87 -4.62 -10.90 13.35
CA SER A 87 -5.23 -10.06 14.35
C SER A 87 -4.38 -8.80 14.50
N VAL A 88 -5.03 -7.66 14.49
CA VAL A 88 -4.43 -6.35 14.80
C VAL A 88 -3.68 -6.37 16.15
N ALA A 89 -3.92 -7.36 16.96
CA ALA A 89 -3.23 -7.60 18.24
C ALA A 89 -1.87 -8.33 18.11
N GLY A 90 -1.35 -8.52 16.91
CA GLY A 90 0.00 -9.07 16.71
C GLY A 90 0.09 -10.59 16.74
N ARG A 91 -1.00 -11.30 16.68
CA ARG A 91 -0.97 -12.76 16.52
C ARG A 91 -0.81 -13.07 15.04
N GLY A 92 0.25 -13.78 14.72
CA GLY A 92 0.61 -14.11 13.35
C GLY A 92 -0.49 -14.84 12.59
N CYS A 93 -0.50 -14.68 11.27
CA CYS A 93 -1.32 -15.47 10.38
C CYS A 93 -1.01 -16.94 10.55
N SER A 94 -1.99 -17.74 10.88
CA SER A 94 -1.89 -19.17 10.71
C SER A 94 -2.40 -19.52 9.31
N TRP A 95 -1.55 -20.03 8.49
CA TRP A 95 -1.83 -20.60 7.21
C TRP A 95 -1.58 -22.11 7.26
N PRO A 96 -2.25 -23.01 6.59
CA PRO A 96 -3.44 -22.98 5.76
C PRO A 96 -4.65 -23.69 6.37
N GLY A 97 -5.84 -23.32 5.93
CA GLY A 97 -7.01 -24.19 6.04
C GLY A 97 -7.88 -24.01 7.26
N ARG A 98 -7.68 -23.01 8.09
CA ARG A 98 -8.57 -22.73 9.23
C ARG A 98 -9.12 -21.32 9.14
N ARG A 99 -10.45 -21.24 9.05
CA ARG A 99 -11.30 -20.04 9.08
C ARG A 99 -10.62 -18.79 8.55
N ALA A 100 -10.91 -18.49 7.30
CA ALA A 100 -10.54 -17.23 6.68
C ALA A 100 -10.87 -16.08 7.63
N ALA A 101 -9.85 -15.46 8.20
CA ALA A 101 -10.04 -14.23 8.95
C ALA A 101 -9.89 -13.07 7.98
N TYR A 102 -10.81 -12.17 8.07
CA TYR A 102 -10.83 -10.93 7.33
C TYR A 102 -9.58 -10.09 7.66
N ILE A 103 -8.88 -9.65 6.62
CA ILE A 103 -7.79 -8.68 6.76
C ILE A 103 -8.36 -7.30 6.52
N ASP A 104 -8.49 -6.55 7.59
CA ASP A 104 -8.97 -5.18 7.55
C ASP A 104 -7.79 -4.22 7.30
N VAL A 105 -7.59 -3.85 6.06
CA VAL A 105 -6.53 -2.91 5.66
C VAL A 105 -6.73 -1.52 6.29
N PRO A 106 -7.94 -0.94 6.32
CA PRO A 106 -8.21 0.29 7.05
C PRO A 106 -7.80 0.23 8.52
N MET A 107 -8.08 -0.87 9.19
CA MET A 107 -7.70 -1.06 10.58
C MET A 107 -6.17 -1.11 10.75
N LEU A 108 -5.45 -1.73 9.83
CA LEU A 108 -3.98 -1.74 9.84
C LEU A 108 -3.40 -0.34 9.60
N ILE A 109 -3.96 0.44 8.69
CA ILE A 109 -3.57 1.83 8.46
C ILE A 109 -3.79 2.66 9.72
N ASN A 110 -4.94 2.52 10.36
CA ASN A 110 -5.24 3.21 11.61
C ASN A 110 -4.31 2.80 12.76
N LEU A 111 -3.96 1.51 12.82
CA LEU A 111 -2.98 1.01 13.80
C LEU A 111 -1.59 1.58 13.54
N TYR A 112 -1.17 1.67 12.27
CA TYR A 112 0.09 2.29 11.87
C TYR A 112 0.12 3.77 12.29
N ARG A 113 -0.96 4.53 12.01
CA ARG A 113 -1.10 5.92 12.44
C ARG A 113 -0.97 6.07 13.94
N LYS A 114 -1.61 5.20 14.69
CA LYS A 114 -1.56 5.23 16.17
C LYS A 114 -0.18 4.91 16.73
N LYS A 115 0.57 4.01 16.08
CA LYS A 115 1.81 3.48 16.65
C LYS A 115 3.09 4.10 16.07
N VAL A 116 3.04 4.60 14.84
CA VAL A 116 4.25 5.01 14.10
C VAL A 116 4.15 6.44 13.60
N ASN A 117 3.24 6.73 12.66
CA ASN A 117 3.09 8.06 12.08
C ASN A 117 1.63 8.46 11.94
N PRO A 118 1.11 9.34 12.81
CA PRO A 118 -0.29 9.81 12.73
C PRO A 118 -0.57 10.65 11.49
N LYS A 119 0.46 11.18 10.84
CA LYS A 119 0.34 12.09 9.70
C LYS A 119 0.55 11.41 8.35
N VAL A 120 0.71 10.08 8.31
CA VAL A 120 0.92 9.39 7.04
C VAL A 120 -0.22 9.63 6.06
N HIS A 121 0.14 10.00 4.84
CA HIS A 121 -0.78 10.06 3.71
C HIS A 121 -0.81 8.73 2.98
N VAL A 122 -1.99 8.22 2.68
CA VAL A 122 -2.19 6.97 1.97
C VAL A 122 -2.96 7.25 0.68
N VAL A 123 -2.34 6.99 -0.45
CA VAL A 123 -2.93 7.21 -1.77
C VAL A 123 -3.18 5.86 -2.42
N MET A 124 -4.43 5.47 -2.50
CA MET A 124 -4.89 4.27 -3.18
C MET A 124 -5.15 4.61 -4.65
N VAL A 125 -4.38 4.03 -5.55
CA VAL A 125 -4.55 4.21 -7.00
C VAL A 125 -5.18 2.97 -7.58
N GLN A 126 -6.44 3.11 -7.99
CA GLN A 126 -7.18 2.03 -8.63
C GLN A 126 -6.75 1.92 -10.10
N THR A 127 -6.17 0.78 -10.44
CA THR A 127 -5.59 0.51 -11.75
C THR A 127 -6.51 -0.24 -12.70
N ALA A 128 -7.62 -0.78 -12.19
CA ALA A 128 -8.64 -1.47 -12.95
C ALA A 128 -10.03 -0.92 -12.60
N GLY A 129 -10.97 -1.05 -13.53
CA GLY A 129 -12.31 -0.49 -13.39
C GLY A 129 -13.27 -1.28 -12.49
N TYR A 130 -12.76 -1.98 -11.50
CA TYR A 130 -13.59 -2.66 -10.51
C TYR A 130 -14.22 -1.65 -9.54
N GLN A 131 -15.40 -1.96 -9.05
CA GLN A 131 -16.10 -1.08 -8.09
C GLN A 131 -15.58 -1.21 -6.66
N ASP A 132 -14.74 -2.21 -6.41
CA ASP A 132 -14.19 -2.48 -5.09
C ASP A 132 -13.08 -1.50 -4.72
N THR A 133 -13.03 -1.15 -3.44
CA THR A 133 -11.96 -0.33 -2.88
C THR A 133 -11.39 -1.00 -1.64
N LEU A 134 -10.09 -0.95 -1.48
CA LEU A 134 -9.42 -1.43 -0.25
C LEU A 134 -9.83 -0.63 0.99
N VAL A 135 -10.27 0.58 0.75
CA VAL A 135 -10.72 1.52 1.78
C VAL A 135 -12.10 1.98 1.38
N PRO A 136 -13.17 1.49 2.00
CA PRO A 136 -14.55 1.74 1.58
C PRO A 136 -15.01 3.18 1.78
N GLU A 137 -14.29 3.96 2.60
CA GLU A 137 -14.65 5.32 2.93
C GLU A 137 -13.43 6.24 2.90
N GLN A 138 -13.69 7.54 2.79
CA GLN A 138 -12.66 8.55 2.92
C GLN A 138 -12.26 8.69 4.39
N TYR A 139 -11.15 8.10 4.74
CA TYR A 139 -10.50 8.35 6.02
C TYR A 139 -9.63 9.61 5.94
N ASP A 140 -9.40 10.24 7.06
CA ASP A 140 -8.45 11.33 7.12
C ASP A 140 -7.09 10.92 6.50
N ARG A 141 -6.52 11.79 5.66
CA ARG A 141 -5.26 11.55 4.95
C ARG A 141 -5.23 10.27 4.09
N THR A 142 -6.40 9.82 3.62
CA THR A 142 -6.52 8.69 2.71
C THR A 142 -7.26 9.14 1.46
N TYR A 143 -6.66 8.90 0.31
CA TYR A 143 -7.15 9.36 -0.99
C TYR A 143 -7.34 8.17 -1.92
N ILE A 144 -8.45 8.12 -2.63
CA ILE A 144 -8.76 7.09 -3.63
C ILE A 144 -8.77 7.76 -4.98
N LEU A 145 -7.87 7.35 -5.86
CA LEU A 145 -7.71 7.91 -7.20
C LEU A 145 -7.86 6.80 -8.23
N GLY A 146 -8.56 7.07 -9.32
CA GLY A 146 -8.77 6.10 -10.38
C GLY A 146 -7.98 6.43 -11.65
N GLY A 147 -7.51 5.40 -12.34
CA GLY A 147 -6.94 5.48 -13.67
C GLY A 147 -5.41 5.43 -13.74
N TRP A 148 -4.91 5.65 -14.97
CA TRP A 148 -3.51 5.69 -15.33
C TRP A 148 -3.17 7.04 -15.95
N SER A 149 -2.63 7.96 -15.16
CA SER A 149 -2.24 9.27 -15.64
C SER A 149 -1.13 9.86 -14.76
N ASP A 150 -0.25 10.67 -15.34
CA ASP A 150 0.72 11.47 -14.61
C ASP A 150 0.04 12.53 -13.71
N GLN A 151 -1.18 12.91 -14.05
CA GLN A 151 -1.99 13.86 -13.28
C GLN A 151 -2.33 13.31 -11.87
N ILE A 152 -2.42 11.98 -11.70
CA ILE A 152 -2.68 11.35 -10.39
C ILE A 152 -1.65 11.81 -9.36
N ILE A 153 -0.38 11.83 -9.73
CA ILE A 153 0.69 12.23 -8.80
C ILE A 153 0.59 13.71 -8.45
N LYS A 154 0.29 14.55 -9.45
CA LYS A 154 0.10 15.99 -9.24
C LYS A 154 -1.11 16.27 -8.35
N TYR A 155 -2.21 15.57 -8.60
CA TYR A 155 -3.41 15.69 -7.80
C TYR A 155 -3.17 15.23 -6.36
N ALA A 156 -2.54 14.08 -6.15
CA ALA A 156 -2.17 13.60 -4.83
C ALA A 156 -1.28 14.61 -4.09
N ALA A 157 -0.27 15.18 -4.75
CA ALA A 157 0.58 16.20 -4.17
C ALA A 157 -0.21 17.45 -3.76
N THR A 158 -1.16 17.89 -4.58
CA THR A 158 -2.05 19.02 -4.26
C THR A 158 -2.92 18.72 -3.04
N MET A 159 -3.53 17.55 -2.97
CA MET A 159 -4.38 17.14 -1.84
C MET A 159 -3.58 17.05 -0.54
N ILE A 160 -2.37 16.53 -0.59
CA ILE A 160 -1.45 16.46 0.54
C ILE A 160 -1.09 17.88 1.01
N ALA A 161 -0.71 18.76 0.08
CA ALA A 161 -0.36 20.15 0.39
C ALA A 161 -1.54 20.94 0.99
N LEU A 162 -2.75 20.76 0.47
CA LEU A 162 -3.96 21.36 1.02
C LEU A 162 -4.27 20.88 2.44
N ARG A 163 -3.97 19.63 2.73
CA ARG A 163 -4.21 19.03 4.05
C ARG A 163 -3.19 19.46 5.10
N ASP A 164 -1.93 19.58 4.69
CA ASP A 164 -0.79 19.91 5.58
C ASP A 164 -0.37 21.38 5.53
N GLY A 165 -0.95 22.14 4.60
CA GLY A 165 -0.71 23.56 4.50
C GLY A 165 -1.21 24.33 5.72
N PRO A 166 -0.76 25.58 5.90
CA PRO A 166 -1.23 26.41 7.02
C PRO A 166 -2.74 26.55 6.95
N GLN A 167 -3.41 26.07 7.98
CA GLN A 167 -4.83 26.34 8.17
C GLN A 167 -4.96 27.84 8.40
N GLN A 168 -5.53 28.53 7.42
CA GLN A 168 -5.83 29.95 7.54
C GLN A 168 -6.92 30.20 8.59
#